data_7590f154f4bb811b8c92b1b862d159aa
#
_entry.id   7590f154f4bb811b8c92b1b862d159aa
#
_cell.length_a   1.000
_cell.length_b   1.000
_cell.length_c   1.000
_cell.angle_alpha   90.00
_cell.angle_beta   90.00
_cell.angle_gamma   90.00
#
_symmetry.space_group_name_H-M   'P 1'
#
loop_
_entity.id
_entity.type
_entity.pdbx_description
1 polymer ?
#
loop_
_entity_poly.entity_id
_entity_poly.type
_entity_poly.pdbx_seq_one_letter_code
_entity_poly.pdbx_strand_id
1 'polypeptide(L)'
;VNSPTETKEKFSWRLSRQQKFILGISLIFFSLALLLSFISYFITGNNDQDLVTELTNRGAKADNWLGKFGAFLADFFLYKGFGVASFIFVRILFLVGAYLVLDMALAKLKRSFFWDFYLIIFISIILGFFWEYIPQLGGTVGFEMNLFIQDYIGKTGTLLVLLFGIVLFLVFKIKMSPESFTKVFEKPQTAFNEDIA
;
A
#
# COMPACT_ATOMS: atom_id res chain seq x y z
N VAL A 1 -53.59 -16.25 -23.20
CA VAL A 1 -52.65 -17.10 -22.47
C VAL A 1 -51.51 -16.19 -22.06
N ASN A 2 -51.59 -15.68 -20.81
CA ASN A 2 -50.53 -14.84 -20.25
C ASN A 2 -49.46 -15.74 -19.64
N SER A 3 -48.25 -15.73 -20.20
CA SER A 3 -47.07 -16.38 -19.61
C SER A 3 -46.68 -15.67 -18.32
N PRO A 4 -46.41 -16.37 -17.21
CA PRO A 4 -45.91 -15.73 -16.01
C PRO A 4 -44.47 -15.27 -16.27
N THR A 5 -44.23 -13.98 -16.07
CA THR A 5 -42.90 -13.37 -16.09
C THR A 5 -42.13 -13.91 -14.87
N GLU A 6 -41.21 -14.83 -15.10
CA GLU A 6 -40.24 -15.24 -14.04
C GLU A 6 -39.39 -14.04 -13.64
N THR A 7 -39.73 -13.46 -12.52
CA THR A 7 -38.84 -12.51 -11.83
C THR A 7 -37.62 -13.28 -11.32
N LYS A 8 -36.53 -13.22 -12.05
CA LYS A 8 -35.22 -13.68 -11.57
C LYS A 8 -34.88 -12.91 -10.29
N GLU A 9 -35.06 -13.53 -9.15
CA GLU A 9 -34.56 -12.99 -7.88
C GLU A 9 -33.04 -12.77 -8.02
N LYS A 10 -32.61 -11.51 -8.02
CA LYS A 10 -31.21 -11.17 -7.93
C LYS A 10 -30.73 -11.57 -6.55
N PHE A 11 -30.04 -12.67 -6.45
CA PHE A 11 -29.36 -13.11 -5.23
C PHE A 11 -28.37 -12.00 -4.82
N SER A 12 -28.73 -11.22 -3.80
CA SER A 12 -27.88 -10.15 -3.29
C SER A 12 -27.22 -10.63 -1.99
N TRP A 13 -25.91 -10.83 -2.03
CA TRP A 13 -25.10 -11.10 -0.84
C TRP A 13 -25.09 -9.88 0.09
N ARG A 14 -26.13 -9.73 0.90
CA ARG A 14 -26.17 -8.69 1.94
C ARG A 14 -25.80 -9.32 3.27
N LEU A 15 -24.56 -9.03 3.72
CA LEU A 15 -24.13 -9.43 5.06
C LEU A 15 -25.04 -8.79 6.12
N SER A 16 -25.46 -9.59 7.11
CA SER A 16 -26.16 -9.08 8.28
C SER A 16 -25.25 -8.14 9.08
N ARG A 17 -25.82 -7.29 9.95
CA ARG A 17 -25.04 -6.39 10.80
C ARG A 17 -24.06 -7.14 11.69
N GLN A 18 -24.44 -8.30 12.22
CA GLN A 18 -23.57 -9.15 13.03
C GLN A 18 -22.41 -9.71 12.22
N GLN A 19 -22.66 -10.19 10.99
CA GLN A 19 -21.61 -10.71 10.10
C GLN A 19 -20.62 -9.61 9.71
N LYS A 20 -21.09 -8.40 9.41
CA LYS A 20 -20.21 -7.25 9.15
C LYS A 20 -19.33 -6.92 10.35
N PHE A 21 -19.91 -6.93 11.55
CA PHE A 21 -19.20 -6.65 12.79
C PHE A 21 -18.09 -7.67 13.05
N ILE A 22 -18.41 -8.98 12.98
CA ILE A 22 -17.43 -10.05 13.16
C ILE A 22 -16.33 -9.98 12.10
N LEU A 23 -16.70 -9.84 10.82
CA LEU A 23 -15.74 -9.70 9.74
C LEU A 23 -14.86 -8.46 9.91
N GLY A 24 -15.45 -7.34 10.32
CA GLY A 24 -14.73 -6.09 10.55
C GLY A 24 -13.69 -6.21 11.66
N ILE A 25 -14.06 -6.81 12.80
CA ILE A 25 -13.13 -7.09 13.89
C ILE A 25 -12.01 -8.04 13.42
N SER A 26 -12.36 -9.11 12.72
CA SER A 26 -11.37 -10.08 12.20
C SER A 26 -10.35 -9.39 11.27
N LEU A 27 -10.81 -8.48 10.39
CA LEU A 27 -9.92 -7.72 9.51
C LEU A 27 -9.01 -6.74 10.27
N ILE A 28 -9.51 -6.11 11.34
CA ILE A 28 -8.68 -5.24 12.19
C ILE A 28 -7.59 -6.07 12.87
N PHE A 29 -7.94 -7.21 13.50
CA PHE A 29 -6.94 -8.08 14.10
C PHE A 29 -5.93 -8.61 13.09
N PHE A 30 -6.39 -9.01 11.90
CA PHE A 30 -5.49 -9.47 10.83
C PHE A 30 -4.57 -8.36 10.34
N SER A 31 -5.06 -7.12 10.21
CA SER A 31 -4.23 -5.97 9.82
C SER A 31 -3.15 -5.67 10.87
N LEU A 32 -3.48 -5.77 12.16
CA LEU A 32 -2.52 -5.59 13.24
C LEU A 32 -1.48 -6.72 13.27
N ALA A 33 -1.91 -7.96 13.06
CA ALA A 33 -1.00 -9.09 12.93
C ALA A 33 -0.04 -8.91 11.74
N LEU A 34 -0.56 -8.48 10.60
CA LEU A 34 0.23 -8.20 9.40
C LEU A 34 1.24 -7.07 9.66
N LEU A 35 0.82 -6.01 10.36
CA LEU A 35 1.71 -4.92 10.77
C LEU A 35 2.86 -5.41 11.64
N LEU A 36 2.56 -6.21 12.66
CA LEU A 36 3.58 -6.79 13.55
C LEU A 36 4.54 -7.71 12.78
N SER A 37 4.00 -8.52 11.86
CA SER A 37 4.79 -9.38 10.98
C SER A 37 5.77 -8.56 10.13
N PHE A 38 5.31 -7.45 9.53
CA PHE A 38 6.15 -6.59 8.69
C PHE A 38 7.23 -5.88 9.50
N ILE A 39 6.90 -5.34 10.67
CA ILE A 39 7.88 -4.71 11.56
C ILE A 39 8.93 -5.73 11.99
N SER A 40 8.49 -6.92 12.42
CA SER A 40 9.40 -8.00 12.81
C SER A 40 10.35 -8.39 11.68
N TYR A 41 9.86 -8.45 10.44
CA TYR A 41 10.67 -8.83 9.28
C TYR A 41 11.86 -7.89 9.05
N PHE A 42 11.72 -6.59 9.28
CA PHE A 42 12.85 -5.66 9.17
C PHE A 42 13.90 -5.85 10.27
N ILE A 43 13.51 -6.49 11.37
CA ILE A 43 14.42 -6.78 12.50
C ILE A 43 15.08 -8.17 12.32
N THR A 44 14.33 -9.15 11.84
CA THR A 44 14.73 -10.58 11.83
C THR A 44 14.87 -11.18 10.43
N GLY A 45 14.44 -10.47 9.38
CA GLY A 45 14.18 -11.02 8.06
C GLY A 45 15.34 -11.72 7.37
N ASN A 46 16.58 -11.35 7.64
CA ASN A 46 17.75 -12.01 7.05
C ASN A 46 17.90 -13.47 7.53
N ASN A 47 17.39 -13.80 8.71
CA ASN A 47 17.49 -15.13 9.32
C ASN A 47 16.33 -16.05 8.85
N ASP A 48 15.22 -15.47 8.42
CA ASP A 48 13.97 -16.19 8.13
C ASP A 48 13.80 -16.54 6.63
N GLN A 49 14.61 -15.99 5.72
CA GLN A 49 14.43 -16.18 4.27
C GLN A 49 14.52 -17.66 3.84
N ASP A 50 15.47 -18.40 4.41
CA ASP A 50 15.65 -19.83 4.10
C ASP A 50 14.51 -20.69 4.70
N LEU A 51 13.90 -20.24 5.80
CA LEU A 51 12.86 -20.97 6.52
C LEU A 51 11.48 -20.86 5.88
N VAL A 52 11.25 -19.84 5.05
CA VAL A 52 9.96 -19.63 4.35
C VAL A 52 9.69 -20.76 3.34
N THR A 53 10.73 -21.39 2.80
CA THR A 53 10.61 -22.54 1.89
C THR A 53 10.25 -23.84 2.64
N GLU A 54 10.47 -23.89 3.94
CA GLU A 54 10.28 -25.09 4.78
C GLU A 54 9.14 -24.93 5.81
N LEU A 55 7.99 -24.39 5.43
CA LEU A 55 6.83 -24.22 6.34
C LEU A 55 6.40 -25.51 7.02
N THR A 56 6.60 -26.65 6.39
CA THR A 56 6.23 -27.99 6.90
C THR A 56 7.23 -28.58 7.89
N ASN A 57 8.47 -28.06 7.93
CA ASN A 57 9.50 -28.54 8.84
C ASN A 57 9.24 -28.05 10.27
N ARG A 58 8.70 -28.90 11.14
CA ARG A 58 8.36 -28.56 12.54
C ARG A 58 9.59 -28.17 13.37
N GLY A 59 10.78 -28.60 13.00
CA GLY A 59 12.05 -28.33 13.73
C GLY A 59 12.61 -26.92 13.48
N ALA A 60 12.27 -26.30 12.36
CA ALA A 60 12.73 -24.96 12.02
C ALA A 60 11.90 -23.91 12.78
N LYS A 61 12.56 -22.98 13.46
CA LYS A 61 11.92 -21.86 14.19
C LYS A 61 12.18 -20.59 13.42
N ALA A 62 11.13 -19.82 13.12
CA ALA A 62 11.26 -18.48 12.56
C ALA A 62 11.43 -17.47 13.69
N ASP A 63 12.28 -16.49 13.47
CA ASP A 63 12.54 -15.39 14.40
C ASP A 63 11.47 -14.29 14.34
N ASN A 64 10.59 -14.35 13.31
CA ASN A 64 9.45 -13.45 13.21
C ASN A 64 8.53 -13.58 14.43
N TRP A 65 8.08 -12.46 14.99
CA TRP A 65 7.23 -12.40 16.19
C TRP A 65 5.93 -13.20 16.08
N LEU A 66 5.43 -13.40 14.86
CA LEU A 66 4.28 -14.24 14.56
C LEU A 66 4.69 -15.64 14.04
N GLY A 67 5.93 -16.03 14.30
CA GLY A 67 6.48 -17.30 13.89
C GLY A 67 6.50 -17.48 12.37
N LYS A 68 6.46 -18.71 11.91
CA LYS A 68 6.55 -19.06 10.48
C LYS A 68 5.49 -18.42 9.61
N PHE A 69 4.26 -18.30 10.12
CA PHE A 69 3.17 -17.68 9.35
C PHE A 69 3.42 -16.20 9.15
N GLY A 70 3.92 -15.51 10.19
CA GLY A 70 4.34 -14.10 10.05
C GLY A 70 5.50 -13.95 9.07
N ALA A 71 6.55 -14.77 9.20
CA ALA A 71 7.68 -14.76 8.27
C ALA A 71 7.23 -14.96 6.81
N PHE A 72 6.33 -15.93 6.56
CA PHE A 72 5.78 -16.18 5.23
C PHE A 72 4.98 -15.00 4.69
N LEU A 73 4.09 -14.40 5.49
CA LEU A 73 3.32 -13.23 5.06
C LEU A 73 4.23 -12.04 4.76
N ALA A 74 5.21 -11.80 5.64
CA ALA A 74 6.15 -10.70 5.43
C ALA A 74 7.01 -10.92 4.17
N ASP A 75 7.55 -12.11 3.97
CA ASP A 75 8.30 -12.46 2.76
C ASP A 75 7.43 -12.28 1.49
N PHE A 76 6.19 -12.76 1.54
CA PHE A 76 5.26 -12.65 0.41
C PHE A 76 4.97 -11.20 0.03
N PHE A 77 4.71 -10.32 1.00
CA PHE A 77 4.36 -8.93 0.74
C PHE A 77 5.57 -8.02 0.56
N LEU A 78 6.62 -8.19 1.39
CA LEU A 78 7.78 -7.28 1.41
C LEU A 78 8.85 -7.71 0.41
N TYR A 79 9.30 -8.97 0.43
CA TYR A 79 10.38 -9.40 -0.45
C TYR A 79 9.87 -9.75 -1.86
N LYS A 80 8.90 -10.66 -1.96
CA LYS A 80 8.32 -11.10 -3.24
C LYS A 80 7.33 -10.09 -3.82
N GLY A 81 6.68 -9.31 -2.97
CA GLY A 81 5.66 -8.34 -3.34
C GLY A 81 6.21 -6.94 -3.62
N PHE A 82 5.61 -5.97 -2.95
CA PHE A 82 5.79 -4.53 -3.22
C PHE A 82 6.72 -3.81 -2.25
N GLY A 83 7.50 -4.54 -1.46
CA GLY A 83 8.41 -3.95 -0.49
C GLY A 83 7.70 -3.14 0.60
N VAL A 84 8.34 -2.05 1.03
CA VAL A 84 7.79 -1.15 2.05
C VAL A 84 6.41 -0.60 1.69
N ALA A 85 6.09 -0.46 0.40
CA ALA A 85 4.76 -0.03 -0.04
C ALA A 85 3.64 -0.98 0.42
N SER A 86 3.97 -2.24 0.76
CA SER A 86 3.01 -3.21 1.31
C SER A 86 2.37 -2.80 2.63
N PHE A 87 2.95 -1.87 3.40
CA PHE A 87 2.30 -1.30 4.58
C PHE A 87 0.97 -0.60 4.25
N ILE A 88 0.78 -0.18 3.02
CA ILE A 88 -0.50 0.38 2.57
C ILE A 88 -1.60 -0.68 2.58
N PHE A 89 -1.30 -1.98 2.33
CA PHE A 89 -2.29 -3.06 2.48
C PHE A 89 -2.79 -3.18 3.92
N VAL A 90 -1.90 -3.03 4.91
CA VAL A 90 -2.29 -3.00 6.33
C VAL A 90 -3.32 -1.88 6.58
N ARG A 91 -3.04 -0.68 6.06
CA ARG A 91 -3.97 0.46 6.15
C ARG A 91 -5.31 0.16 5.47
N ILE A 92 -5.30 -0.43 4.26
CA ILE A 92 -6.53 -0.79 3.53
C ILE A 92 -7.37 -1.77 4.35
N LEU A 93 -6.76 -2.85 4.86
CA LEU A 93 -7.44 -3.86 5.65
C LEU A 93 -8.03 -3.27 6.94
N PHE A 94 -7.26 -2.44 7.64
CA PHE A 94 -7.71 -1.74 8.84
C PHE A 94 -8.92 -0.85 8.55
N LEU A 95 -8.87 -0.04 7.49
CA LEU A 95 -9.98 0.84 7.12
C LEU A 95 -11.23 0.06 6.72
N VAL A 96 -11.09 -1.01 5.93
CA VAL A 96 -12.23 -1.87 5.59
C VAL A 96 -12.85 -2.44 6.86
N GLY A 97 -12.01 -2.98 7.76
CA GLY A 97 -12.47 -3.52 9.04
C GLY A 97 -13.22 -2.48 9.88
N ALA A 98 -12.65 -1.28 10.03
CA ALA A 98 -13.27 -0.19 10.79
C ALA A 98 -14.62 0.25 10.19
N TYR A 99 -14.71 0.37 8.86
CA TYR A 99 -15.97 0.72 8.19
C TYR A 99 -17.05 -0.34 8.36
N LEU A 100 -16.67 -1.63 8.36
CA LEU A 100 -17.60 -2.73 8.62
C LEU A 100 -18.09 -2.74 10.07
N VAL A 101 -17.21 -2.51 11.04
CA VAL A 101 -17.56 -2.42 12.46
C VAL A 101 -18.53 -1.27 12.72
N LEU A 102 -18.27 -0.11 12.09
CA LEU A 102 -19.10 1.10 12.24
C LEU A 102 -20.35 1.09 11.32
N ASP A 103 -20.60 -0.01 10.59
CA ASP A 103 -21.69 -0.14 9.59
C ASP A 103 -21.73 1.02 8.57
N MET A 104 -20.54 1.51 8.19
CA MET A 104 -20.39 2.59 7.22
C MET A 104 -20.32 2.03 5.79
N ALA A 105 -20.76 2.83 4.82
CA ALA A 105 -20.73 2.42 3.41
C ALA A 105 -19.28 2.37 2.86
N LEU A 106 -18.81 1.19 2.50
CA LEU A 106 -17.48 0.97 1.87
C LEU A 106 -17.29 1.77 0.56
N ALA A 107 -18.39 2.16 -0.09
CA ALA A 107 -18.34 2.99 -1.29
C ALA A 107 -17.60 4.33 -1.06
N LYS A 108 -17.58 4.85 0.17
CA LYS A 108 -16.84 6.07 0.54
C LYS A 108 -15.32 5.88 0.43
N LEU A 109 -14.84 4.64 0.53
CA LEU A 109 -13.41 4.31 0.45
C LEU A 109 -12.88 4.17 -0.98
N LYS A 110 -13.75 4.06 -2.01
CA LYS A 110 -13.33 3.81 -3.40
C LYS A 110 -12.25 4.77 -3.88
N ARG A 111 -12.42 6.07 -3.63
CA ARG A 111 -11.44 7.08 -4.03
C ARG A 111 -10.13 6.95 -3.26
N SER A 112 -10.19 6.59 -1.97
CA SER A 112 -8.99 6.36 -1.17
C SER A 112 -8.23 5.14 -1.69
N PHE A 113 -8.93 4.04 -1.93
CA PHE A 113 -8.33 2.80 -2.42
C PHE A 113 -7.67 2.95 -3.80
N PHE A 114 -8.30 3.71 -4.71
CA PHE A 114 -7.66 4.02 -5.99
C PHE A 114 -6.26 4.63 -5.80
N TRP A 115 -6.15 5.62 -4.90
CA TRP A 115 -4.87 6.26 -4.60
C TRP A 115 -3.93 5.35 -3.79
N ASP A 116 -4.46 4.50 -2.92
CA ASP A 116 -3.66 3.53 -2.18
C ASP A 116 -3.01 2.51 -3.13
N PHE A 117 -3.77 1.95 -4.08
CA PHE A 117 -3.22 1.06 -5.10
C PHE A 117 -2.21 1.75 -6.01
N TYR A 118 -2.50 2.99 -6.43
CA TYR A 118 -1.53 3.80 -7.16
C TYR A 118 -0.22 3.93 -6.38
N LEU A 119 -0.28 4.28 -5.10
CA LEU A 119 0.88 4.47 -4.24
C LEU A 119 1.65 3.17 -4.02
N ILE A 120 0.98 2.03 -3.85
CA ILE A 120 1.65 0.73 -3.70
C ILE A 120 2.55 0.46 -4.90
N ILE A 121 2.00 0.54 -6.10
CA ILE A 121 2.74 0.27 -7.34
C ILE A 121 3.83 1.33 -7.53
N PHE A 122 3.48 2.60 -7.38
CA PHE A 122 4.35 3.72 -7.66
C PHE A 122 5.56 3.79 -6.74
N ILE A 123 5.35 3.66 -5.41
CA ILE A 123 6.43 3.64 -4.41
C ILE A 123 7.31 2.39 -4.61
N SER A 124 6.71 1.23 -4.89
CA SER A 124 7.43 0.00 -5.16
C SER A 124 8.39 0.15 -6.35
N ILE A 125 7.91 0.75 -7.46
CA ILE A 125 8.75 0.99 -8.65
C ILE A 125 9.88 1.98 -8.34
N ILE A 126 9.61 3.08 -7.64
CA ILE A 126 10.66 4.05 -7.24
C ILE A 126 11.73 3.35 -6.40
N LEU A 127 11.31 2.58 -5.41
CA LEU A 127 12.22 1.89 -4.50
C LEU A 127 12.90 0.68 -5.15
N GLY A 128 12.41 0.21 -6.30
CA GLY A 128 13.05 -0.82 -7.13
C GLY A 128 14.45 -0.42 -7.62
N PHE A 129 14.77 0.88 -7.72
CA PHE A 129 16.13 1.35 -8.01
C PHE A 129 17.16 0.96 -6.94
N PHE A 130 16.72 0.65 -5.73
CA PHE A 130 17.58 0.32 -4.59
C PHE A 130 17.68 -1.18 -4.33
N TRP A 131 17.23 -2.01 -5.26
CA TRP A 131 17.21 -3.47 -5.12
C TRP A 131 18.56 -4.08 -4.75
N GLU A 132 19.64 -3.62 -5.38
CA GLU A 132 21.00 -4.14 -5.13
C GLU A 132 21.47 -3.90 -3.69
N TYR A 133 20.94 -2.88 -3.01
CA TYR A 133 21.31 -2.53 -1.64
C TYR A 133 20.35 -3.12 -0.60
N ILE A 134 19.07 -2.96 -0.82
CA ILE A 134 18.02 -3.38 0.12
C ILE A 134 16.81 -3.87 -0.69
N PRO A 135 16.75 -5.16 -1.05
CA PRO A 135 15.66 -5.72 -1.85
C PRO A 135 14.26 -5.48 -1.28
N GLN A 136 14.15 -5.45 0.05
CA GLN A 136 12.89 -5.30 0.76
C GLN A 136 12.26 -3.90 0.60
N LEU A 137 12.98 -2.90 0.10
CA LEU A 137 12.43 -1.56 -0.11
C LEU A 137 11.39 -1.55 -1.22
N GLY A 138 11.75 -2.02 -2.42
CA GLY A 138 10.86 -2.07 -3.57
C GLY A 138 10.11 -3.39 -3.70
N GLY A 139 10.66 -4.47 -3.13
CA GLY A 139 10.23 -5.84 -3.37
C GLY A 139 10.51 -6.28 -4.80
N THR A 140 10.34 -7.58 -5.08
CA THR A 140 10.60 -8.15 -6.42
C THR A 140 9.72 -7.49 -7.48
N VAL A 141 8.44 -7.23 -7.16
CA VAL A 141 7.52 -6.60 -8.13
C VAL A 141 8.00 -5.20 -8.52
N GLY A 142 8.43 -4.40 -7.53
CA GLY A 142 8.93 -3.05 -7.81
C GLY A 142 10.21 -3.06 -8.63
N PHE A 143 11.12 -3.98 -8.34
CA PHE A 143 12.37 -4.17 -9.09
C PHE A 143 12.10 -4.58 -10.54
N GLU A 144 11.32 -5.63 -10.77
CA GLU A 144 10.98 -6.12 -12.10
C GLU A 144 10.26 -5.08 -12.95
N MET A 145 9.28 -4.38 -12.37
CA MET A 145 8.59 -3.30 -13.07
C MET A 145 9.51 -2.12 -13.38
N ASN A 146 10.43 -1.80 -12.47
CA ASN A 146 11.43 -0.75 -12.69
C ASN A 146 12.37 -1.11 -13.83
N LEU A 147 12.91 -2.35 -13.85
CA LEU A 147 13.74 -2.85 -14.95
C LEU A 147 12.98 -2.85 -16.27
N PHE A 148 11.74 -3.36 -16.26
CA PHE A 148 10.90 -3.37 -17.46
C PHE A 148 10.77 -1.98 -18.08
N ILE A 149 10.52 -0.95 -17.28
CA ILE A 149 10.44 0.43 -17.77
C ILE A 149 11.81 0.90 -18.30
N GLN A 150 12.91 0.57 -17.59
CA GLN A 150 14.25 0.93 -18.01
C GLN A 150 14.65 0.30 -19.34
N ASP A 151 14.20 -0.91 -19.64
CA ASP A 151 14.48 -1.61 -20.91
C ASP A 151 13.92 -0.84 -22.12
N TYR A 152 12.79 -0.12 -21.96
CA TYR A 152 12.17 0.65 -23.04
C TYR A 152 12.67 2.08 -23.15
N ILE A 153 12.89 2.77 -22.04
CA ILE A 153 13.17 4.22 -22.04
C ILE A 153 14.48 4.59 -21.33
N GLY A 154 15.23 3.58 -20.89
CA GLY A 154 16.48 3.76 -20.15
C GLY A 154 16.28 4.32 -18.73
N LYS A 155 17.35 4.31 -17.95
CA LYS A 155 17.35 4.75 -16.55
C LYS A 155 16.91 6.20 -16.39
N THR A 156 17.41 7.10 -17.25
CA THR A 156 17.06 8.53 -17.21
C THR A 156 15.61 8.77 -17.58
N GLY A 157 15.11 8.07 -18.62
CA GLY A 157 13.69 8.15 -19.01
C GLY A 157 12.76 7.67 -17.90
N THR A 158 13.12 6.56 -17.24
CA THR A 158 12.37 6.04 -16.09
C THR A 158 12.29 7.06 -14.97
N LEU A 159 13.39 7.72 -14.62
CA LEU A 159 13.38 8.79 -13.60
C LEU A 159 12.45 9.94 -13.99
N LEU A 160 12.46 10.39 -15.25
CA LEU A 160 11.56 11.45 -15.72
C LEU A 160 10.09 11.04 -15.63
N VAL A 161 9.75 9.82 -16.03
CA VAL A 161 8.38 9.29 -15.92
C VAL A 161 7.93 9.21 -14.46
N LEU A 162 8.79 8.77 -13.56
CA LEU A 162 8.48 8.71 -12.13
C LEU A 162 8.36 10.11 -11.52
N LEU A 163 9.20 11.06 -11.88
CA LEU A 163 9.04 12.46 -11.46
C LEU A 163 7.70 13.05 -11.95
N PHE A 164 7.33 12.77 -13.20
CA PHE A 164 6.03 13.18 -13.72
C PHE A 164 4.87 12.54 -12.94
N GLY A 165 4.98 11.26 -12.58
CA GLY A 165 4.01 10.57 -11.72
C GLY A 165 3.85 11.22 -10.35
N ILE A 166 4.94 11.69 -9.72
CA ILE A 166 4.87 12.47 -8.47
C ILE A 166 4.06 13.75 -8.68
N VAL A 167 4.34 14.49 -9.76
CA VAL A 167 3.59 15.72 -10.08
C VAL A 167 2.11 15.43 -10.26
N LEU A 168 1.74 14.38 -11.00
CA LEU A 168 0.35 13.98 -11.15
C LEU A 168 -0.31 13.67 -9.80
N PHE A 169 0.38 12.94 -8.93
CA PHE A 169 -0.13 12.64 -7.59
C PHE A 169 -0.37 13.92 -6.77
N LEU A 170 0.59 14.84 -6.78
CA LEU A 170 0.47 16.11 -6.05
C LEU A 170 -0.72 16.95 -6.57
N VAL A 171 -0.89 17.04 -7.87
CA VAL A 171 -1.97 17.81 -8.49
C VAL A 171 -3.34 17.17 -8.22
N PHE A 172 -3.49 15.89 -8.50
CA PHE A 172 -4.81 15.24 -8.44
C PHE A 172 -5.24 14.77 -7.06
N LYS A 173 -4.30 14.32 -6.22
CA LYS A 173 -4.60 13.83 -4.87
C LYS A 173 -4.55 14.93 -3.84
N ILE A 174 -3.49 15.74 -3.84
CA ILE A 174 -3.26 16.80 -2.85
C ILE A 174 -3.94 18.10 -3.29
N LYS A 175 -4.38 18.18 -4.57
CA LYS A 175 -4.99 19.38 -5.15
C LYS A 175 -4.07 20.61 -5.08
N MET A 176 -2.78 20.40 -5.28
CA MET A 176 -1.84 21.51 -5.36
C MET A 176 -2.17 22.36 -6.59
N SER A 177 -2.45 23.65 -6.36
CA SER A 177 -2.64 24.62 -7.44
C SER A 177 -1.29 25.22 -7.85
N PRO A 178 -1.16 25.77 -9.08
CA PRO A 178 0.04 26.50 -9.51
C PRO A 178 0.45 27.61 -8.53
N GLU A 179 -0.53 28.26 -7.89
CA GLU A 179 -0.31 29.31 -6.88
C GLU A 179 0.37 28.77 -5.60
N SER A 180 0.20 27.49 -5.30
CA SER A 180 0.90 26.86 -4.17
C SER A 180 2.38 26.67 -4.46
N PHE A 181 2.76 26.47 -5.72
CA PHE A 181 4.17 26.39 -6.14
C PHE A 181 4.84 27.75 -6.07
N THR A 182 4.18 28.84 -6.52
CA THR A 182 4.79 30.18 -6.48
C THR A 182 5.07 30.63 -5.06
N LYS A 183 4.20 30.33 -4.10
CA LYS A 183 4.41 30.66 -2.67
C LYS A 183 5.63 29.97 -2.05
N VAL A 184 6.03 28.78 -2.54
CA VAL A 184 7.23 28.07 -2.06
C VAL A 184 8.51 28.79 -2.55
N PHE A 185 8.45 29.46 -3.71
CA PHE A 185 9.58 30.17 -4.30
C PHE A 185 9.55 31.68 -4.05
N GLU A 186 8.44 32.25 -3.55
CA GLU A 186 8.42 33.62 -3.03
C GLU A 186 9.27 33.67 -1.77
N LYS A 187 10.43 34.34 -1.87
CA LYS A 187 11.21 34.73 -0.69
C LYS A 187 10.28 35.47 0.29
N PRO A 188 10.35 35.19 1.60
CA PRO A 188 9.66 36.00 2.56
C PRO A 188 10.13 37.46 2.34
N GLN A 189 9.22 38.31 1.91
CA GLN A 189 9.50 39.76 1.90
C GLN A 189 9.68 40.14 3.36
N THR A 190 10.93 40.24 3.76
CA THR A 190 11.28 40.80 5.06
C THR A 190 10.60 42.14 5.17
N ALA A 191 9.80 42.32 6.19
CA ALA A 191 9.22 43.57 6.64
C ALA A 191 10.38 44.50 7.10
N PHE A 192 11.07 45.13 6.13
CA PHE A 192 12.21 46.01 6.36
C PHE A 192 11.88 47.47 6.01
N ASN A 193 10.64 47.88 5.91
CA ASN A 193 10.26 49.22 5.47
C ASN A 193 9.30 49.95 6.42
N GLU A 194 9.27 49.67 7.70
CA GLU A 194 8.40 50.43 8.63
C GLU A 194 9.13 51.18 9.75
N ASP A 195 10.45 51.21 9.82
CA ASP A 195 11.16 51.95 10.89
C ASP A 195 11.99 53.16 10.39
N ILE A 196 11.72 53.68 9.20
CA ILE A 196 12.34 54.95 8.73
C ILE A 196 11.25 55.82 8.10
N ALA A 197 10.38 56.39 8.95
CA ALA A 197 9.61 57.60 8.64
C ALA A 197 9.34 58.40 9.90
#